data_7c555b5474c5d6009e6f04edbfc2430a
#
_entry.id   7c555b5474c5d6009e6f04edbfc2430a
#
_cell.length_a   1.000
_cell.length_b   1.000
_cell.length_c   1.000
_cell.angle_alpha   90.00
_cell.angle_beta   90.00
_cell.angle_gamma   90.00
#
_symmetry.space_group_name_H-M   'P 1'
#
loop_
_entity.id
_entity.type
_entity.pdbx_description
1 polymer ?
#
loop_
_entity_poly.entity_id
_entity_poly.type
_entity_poly.pdbx_seq_one_letter_code
_entity_poly.pdbx_strand_id
1 'polypeptide(L)'
;SAMETNLCVIAGGGILPRELADNFDPSGDRIFFLAFRNVTDPEVVVGRHHEWLELGEVQKAIDAMHRNAVDKVVMAGPIQRPALSSLALDTRALKMLAKGGLKIFGDDGLLSLVANEIEEEGIKVIGIEQILSEVLTKEGLLAGPAPTKIFWDDIKRGLHVLNRLGPCDVGQSIAVQEGVVLAIEAIEGTDQMIERAGSLQRNVSGP
;
A
#
# COMPACT_ATOMS: atom_id res chain seq x y z
N SER A 1 22.72 -0.45 -24.49
CA SER A 1 22.00 0.67 -23.89
C SER A 1 20.90 0.09 -23.03
N ALA A 2 20.96 0.32 -21.71
CA ALA A 2 19.83 0.05 -20.85
C ALA A 2 18.66 0.88 -21.38
N MET A 3 17.53 0.23 -21.71
CA MET A 3 16.32 0.96 -22.10
C MET A 3 15.90 1.82 -20.90
N GLU A 4 15.84 3.13 -21.09
CA GLU A 4 15.31 4.04 -20.09
C GLU A 4 13.90 3.58 -19.71
N THR A 5 13.71 3.28 -18.43
CA THR A 5 12.42 2.84 -17.91
C THR A 5 11.57 4.06 -17.61
N ASN A 6 10.38 4.14 -18.20
CA ASN A 6 9.40 5.17 -17.86
C ASN A 6 8.49 4.64 -16.74
N LEU A 7 8.82 5.04 -15.51
CA LEU A 7 8.12 4.61 -14.31
C LEU A 7 7.01 5.58 -13.93
N CYS A 8 5.82 5.09 -13.67
CA CYS A 8 4.75 5.84 -13.02
C CYS A 8 4.63 5.44 -11.55
N VAL A 9 4.61 6.42 -10.66
CA VAL A 9 4.28 6.26 -9.25
C VAL A 9 2.84 6.67 -9.01
N ILE A 10 1.99 5.72 -8.66
CA ILE A 10 0.66 6.01 -8.13
C ILE A 10 0.84 6.37 -6.66
N ALA A 11 0.73 7.66 -6.35
CA ALA A 11 1.06 8.21 -5.05
C ALA A 11 -0.16 8.23 -4.13
N GLY A 12 -0.20 7.32 -3.16
CA GLY A 12 -1.12 7.36 -2.04
C GLY A 12 -0.71 8.36 -0.96
N GLY A 13 -1.21 8.16 0.24
CA GLY A 13 -0.83 8.93 1.43
C GLY A 13 0.44 8.41 2.12
N GLY A 14 0.76 8.98 3.26
CA GLY A 14 1.91 8.58 4.07
C GLY A 14 3.27 8.95 3.49
N ILE A 15 4.32 8.35 4.05
CA ILE A 15 5.71 8.73 3.77
C ILE A 15 6.29 8.05 2.52
N LEU A 16 5.80 6.86 2.15
CA LEU A 16 6.38 6.06 1.08
C LEU A 16 6.49 6.76 -0.28
N PRO A 17 5.46 7.52 -0.76
CA PRO A 17 5.59 8.24 -2.02
C PRO A 17 6.73 9.26 -1.99
N ARG A 18 6.97 9.91 -0.84
CA ARG A 18 8.04 10.87 -0.65
C ARG A 18 9.40 10.19 -0.64
N GLU A 19 9.54 9.09 0.11
CA GLU A 19 10.77 8.30 0.13
C GLU A 19 11.15 7.82 -1.28
N LEU A 20 10.18 7.37 -2.07
CA LEU A 20 10.39 7.05 -3.48
C LEU A 20 10.89 8.27 -4.25
N ALA A 21 10.20 9.39 -4.12
CA ALA A 21 10.50 10.60 -4.85
C ALA A 21 11.90 11.16 -4.54
N ASP A 22 12.34 11.04 -3.28
CA ASP A 22 13.62 11.59 -2.81
C ASP A 22 14.82 10.66 -3.11
N ASN A 23 14.58 9.35 -3.21
CA ASN A 23 15.62 8.35 -3.48
C ASN A 23 15.82 8.04 -4.97
N PHE A 24 14.96 8.53 -5.83
CA PHE A 24 15.14 8.39 -7.27
C PHE A 24 16.06 9.49 -7.82
N ASP A 25 17.10 9.09 -8.54
CA ASP A 25 17.98 10.03 -9.24
C ASP A 25 17.25 10.64 -10.44
N PRO A 26 17.02 11.98 -10.44
CA PRO A 26 16.36 12.65 -11.56
C PRO A 26 17.18 12.63 -12.87
N SER A 27 18.43 12.14 -12.85
CA SER A 27 19.33 12.15 -14.00
C SER A 27 19.23 10.94 -14.93
N GLY A 28 18.57 9.83 -14.51
CA GLY A 28 18.58 8.57 -15.27
C GLY A 28 17.21 7.99 -15.61
N ASP A 29 16.22 8.10 -14.73
CA ASP A 29 14.89 7.51 -14.95
C ASP A 29 13.83 8.59 -15.15
N ARG A 30 12.97 8.39 -16.13
CA ARG A 30 11.80 9.25 -16.30
C ARG A 30 10.71 8.79 -15.35
N ILE A 31 10.54 9.55 -14.27
CA ILE A 31 9.49 9.28 -13.28
C ILE A 31 8.34 10.24 -13.49
N PHE A 32 7.15 9.67 -13.56
CA PHE A 32 5.88 10.37 -13.64
C PHE A 32 5.02 10.04 -12.43
N PHE A 33 4.48 11.04 -11.75
CA PHE A 33 3.62 10.84 -10.57
C PHE A 33 2.16 11.04 -10.94
N LEU A 34 1.32 10.08 -10.58
CA LEU A 34 -0.12 10.27 -10.46
C LEU A 34 -0.46 10.59 -9.01
N ALA A 35 -0.86 11.81 -8.75
CA ALA A 35 -1.26 12.30 -7.43
C ALA A 35 -2.77 12.43 -7.34
N PHE A 36 -3.33 12.13 -6.18
CA PHE A 36 -4.78 12.15 -5.96
C PHE A 36 -5.15 13.26 -4.97
N ARG A 37 -6.15 14.07 -5.34
CA ARG A 37 -6.65 15.14 -4.48
C ARG A 37 -7.17 14.57 -3.17
N ASN A 38 -6.86 15.24 -2.06
CA ASN A 38 -7.21 14.83 -0.69
C ASN A 38 -6.59 13.49 -0.22
N VAL A 39 -5.63 12.94 -0.96
CA VAL A 39 -4.89 11.70 -0.62
C VAL A 39 -3.40 11.93 -0.61
N THR A 40 -2.84 12.37 -1.74
CA THR A 40 -1.40 12.59 -1.89
C THR A 40 -0.99 13.90 -1.23
N ASP A 41 0.08 13.86 -0.43
CA ASP A 41 0.70 15.10 0.07
C ASP A 41 1.25 15.90 -1.10
N PRO A 42 0.84 17.18 -1.28
CA PRO A 42 1.31 18.01 -2.38
C PRO A 42 2.84 18.15 -2.44
N GLU A 43 3.53 18.08 -1.31
CA GLU A 43 5.00 18.18 -1.27
C GLU A 43 5.69 17.01 -1.99
N VAL A 44 5.04 15.87 -2.15
CA VAL A 44 5.58 14.72 -2.89
C VAL A 44 5.86 15.06 -4.34
N VAL A 45 5.05 15.93 -4.95
CA VAL A 45 5.09 16.21 -6.38
C VAL A 45 5.63 17.59 -6.74
N VAL A 46 6.01 18.40 -5.75
CA VAL A 46 6.61 19.72 -5.99
C VAL A 46 7.90 19.58 -6.81
N GLY A 47 7.95 20.28 -7.95
CA GLY A 47 9.11 20.26 -8.85
C GLY A 47 9.28 18.97 -9.65
N ARG A 48 8.35 18.04 -9.57
CA ARG A 48 8.38 16.74 -10.27
C ARG A 48 7.32 16.69 -11.37
N HIS A 49 7.54 15.84 -12.36
CA HIS A 49 6.58 15.61 -13.44
C HIS A 49 5.39 14.82 -12.89
N HIS A 50 4.21 15.42 -12.85
CA HIS A 50 3.03 14.84 -12.22
C HIS A 50 1.72 15.29 -12.87
N GLU A 51 0.66 14.56 -12.56
CA GLU A 51 -0.72 14.93 -12.87
C GLU A 51 -1.63 14.67 -11.67
N TRP A 52 -2.52 15.62 -11.38
CA TRP A 52 -3.50 15.51 -10.30
C TRP A 52 -4.82 14.96 -10.82
N LEU A 53 -5.31 13.91 -10.16
CA LEU A 53 -6.56 13.25 -10.46
C LEU A 53 -7.47 13.18 -9.23
N GLU A 54 -8.76 12.93 -9.46
CA GLU A 54 -9.67 12.46 -8.42
C GLU A 54 -9.66 10.92 -8.36
N LEU A 55 -9.92 10.37 -7.17
CA LEU A 55 -10.17 8.94 -7.07
C LEU A 55 -11.41 8.58 -7.90
N GLY A 56 -11.29 7.59 -8.78
CA GLY A 56 -12.37 7.21 -9.69
C GLY A 56 -12.19 7.65 -11.13
N GLU A 57 -11.22 8.51 -11.44
CA GLU A 57 -10.86 8.92 -12.80
C GLU A 57 -9.90 7.91 -13.47
N VAL A 58 -10.31 6.64 -13.58
CA VAL A 58 -9.47 5.54 -14.06
C VAL A 58 -9.07 5.75 -15.52
N GLN A 59 -9.99 6.20 -16.39
CA GLN A 59 -9.65 6.45 -17.80
C GLN A 59 -8.60 7.54 -17.94
N LYS A 60 -8.74 8.63 -17.16
CA LYS A 60 -7.74 9.71 -17.20
C LYS A 60 -6.36 9.25 -16.71
N ALA A 61 -6.32 8.38 -15.68
CA ALA A 61 -5.07 7.80 -15.21
C ALA A 61 -4.38 6.97 -16.31
N ILE A 62 -5.12 6.12 -16.99
CA ILE A 62 -4.60 5.33 -18.11
C ILE A 62 -4.13 6.23 -19.27
N ASP A 63 -4.93 7.22 -19.64
CA ASP A 63 -4.56 8.18 -20.69
C ASP A 63 -3.28 8.95 -20.34
N ALA A 64 -3.13 9.34 -19.06
CA ALA A 64 -1.92 9.99 -18.58
C ALA A 64 -0.69 9.08 -18.66
N MET A 65 -0.83 7.80 -18.28
CA MET A 65 0.24 6.82 -18.41
C MET A 65 0.67 6.64 -19.88
N HIS A 66 -0.27 6.52 -20.80
CA HIS A 66 0.03 6.41 -22.23
C HIS A 66 0.69 7.66 -22.80
N ARG A 67 0.20 8.88 -22.44
CA ARG A 67 0.82 10.14 -22.86
C ARG A 67 2.28 10.25 -22.42
N ASN A 68 2.60 9.67 -21.27
CA ASN A 68 3.95 9.69 -20.70
C ASN A 68 4.78 8.44 -21.07
N ALA A 69 4.28 7.63 -22.02
CA ALA A 69 4.94 6.41 -22.46
C ALA A 69 5.37 5.49 -21.30
N VAL A 70 4.54 5.40 -20.27
CA VAL A 70 4.79 4.59 -19.08
C VAL A 70 4.83 3.11 -19.45
N ASP A 71 5.87 2.40 -19.02
CA ASP A 71 6.02 0.97 -19.19
C ASP A 71 5.91 0.18 -17.87
N LYS A 72 6.13 0.85 -16.75
CA LYS A 72 6.01 0.26 -15.41
C LYS A 72 5.27 1.19 -14.45
N VAL A 73 4.50 0.59 -13.55
CA VAL A 73 3.78 1.29 -12.48
C VAL A 73 4.13 0.68 -11.14
N VAL A 74 4.34 1.53 -10.16
CA VAL A 74 4.41 1.17 -8.75
C VAL A 74 3.35 1.92 -7.97
N MET A 75 2.70 1.25 -7.03
CA MET A 75 1.78 1.87 -6.09
C MET A 75 2.51 2.11 -4.77
N ALA A 76 2.49 3.35 -4.28
CA ALA A 76 3.20 3.75 -3.08
C ALA A 76 2.29 4.51 -2.12
N GLY A 77 2.22 4.02 -0.90
CA GLY A 77 1.42 4.61 0.18
C GLY A 77 -0.05 4.19 0.18
N PRO A 78 -0.69 4.24 1.35
CA PRO A 78 -2.08 3.83 1.50
C PRO A 78 -3.05 4.78 0.80
N ILE A 79 -4.09 4.23 0.24
CA ILE A 79 -5.29 4.97 -0.20
C ILE A 79 -6.43 4.46 0.66
N GLN A 80 -6.90 5.32 1.58
CA GLN A 80 -8.09 4.98 2.36
C GLN A 80 -9.27 4.77 1.43
N ARG A 81 -10.02 3.70 1.65
CA ARG A 81 -11.20 3.40 0.84
C ARG A 81 -12.29 4.43 1.11
N PRO A 82 -12.58 5.33 0.17
CA PRO A 82 -13.78 6.13 0.27
C PRO A 82 -15.01 5.25 0.04
N ALA A 83 -16.14 5.66 0.59
CA ALA A 83 -17.39 5.03 0.19
C ALA A 83 -17.57 5.17 -1.33
N LEU A 84 -17.80 4.07 -2.04
CA LEU A 84 -17.96 4.10 -3.51
C LEU A 84 -19.03 5.10 -3.96
N SER A 85 -20.05 5.32 -3.13
CA SER A 85 -21.12 6.31 -3.36
C SER A 85 -20.66 7.76 -3.31
N SER A 86 -19.48 8.05 -2.72
CA SER A 86 -18.91 9.40 -2.64
C SER A 86 -17.93 9.72 -3.76
N LEU A 87 -17.64 8.73 -4.62
CA LEU A 87 -16.71 8.88 -5.74
C LEU A 87 -17.41 9.27 -7.02
N ALA A 88 -16.86 10.24 -7.74
CA ALA A 88 -17.21 10.51 -9.12
C ALA A 88 -16.49 9.49 -10.03
N LEU A 89 -17.13 8.33 -10.24
CA LEU A 89 -16.58 7.25 -11.05
C LEU A 89 -16.78 7.53 -12.54
N ASP A 90 -15.73 7.45 -13.32
CA ASP A 90 -15.83 7.46 -14.76
C ASP A 90 -16.36 6.11 -15.31
N THR A 91 -16.66 6.06 -16.61
CA THR A 91 -17.22 4.86 -17.24
C THR A 91 -16.29 3.65 -17.12
N ARG A 92 -14.97 3.87 -17.16
CA ARG A 92 -13.97 2.79 -17.01
C ARG A 92 -13.95 2.25 -15.59
N ALA A 93 -13.96 3.13 -14.59
CA ALA A 93 -14.06 2.74 -13.19
C ALA A 93 -15.32 1.91 -12.91
N LEU A 94 -16.46 2.33 -13.46
CA LEU A 94 -17.71 1.57 -13.32
C LEU A 94 -17.61 0.17 -13.93
N LYS A 95 -17.03 0.05 -15.13
CA LYS A 95 -16.81 -1.26 -15.78
C LYS A 95 -15.83 -2.13 -14.99
N MET A 96 -14.75 -1.56 -14.50
CA MET A 96 -13.76 -2.24 -13.67
C MET A 96 -14.41 -2.80 -12.40
N LEU A 97 -15.19 -1.99 -11.67
CA LEU A 97 -15.91 -2.43 -10.48
C LEU A 97 -16.95 -3.52 -10.79
N ALA A 98 -17.65 -3.41 -11.91
CA ALA A 98 -18.60 -4.45 -12.34
C ALA A 98 -17.92 -5.80 -12.61
N LYS A 99 -16.70 -5.80 -13.17
CA LYS A 99 -15.89 -7.03 -13.35
C LYS A 99 -15.48 -7.64 -12.01
N GLY A 100 -15.20 -6.82 -10.99
CA GLY A 100 -14.71 -7.24 -9.68
C GLY A 100 -15.74 -8.00 -8.83
N GLY A 101 -17.01 -7.69 -8.97
CA GLY A 101 -18.08 -8.32 -8.20
C GLY A 101 -17.85 -8.23 -6.68
N LEU A 102 -18.05 -9.35 -5.97
CA LEU A 102 -17.86 -9.41 -4.51
C LEU A 102 -16.39 -9.30 -4.07
N LYS A 103 -15.43 -9.52 -4.96
CA LYS A 103 -14.00 -9.42 -4.63
C LYS A 103 -13.55 -8.01 -4.27
N ILE A 104 -14.31 -6.98 -4.67
CA ILE A 104 -14.01 -5.58 -4.32
C ILE A 104 -14.15 -5.28 -2.82
N PHE A 105 -14.79 -6.14 -2.06
CA PHE A 105 -15.00 -5.93 -0.63
C PHE A 105 -13.82 -6.43 0.24
N GLY A 106 -12.89 -7.20 -0.33
CA GLY A 106 -11.64 -7.61 0.35
C GLY A 106 -10.62 -6.46 0.41
N ASP A 107 -9.62 -6.56 1.30
CA ASP A 107 -8.63 -5.50 1.53
C ASP A 107 -7.76 -5.25 0.29
N ASP A 108 -7.35 -6.30 -0.40
CA ASP A 108 -6.57 -6.23 -1.64
C ASP A 108 -7.44 -6.25 -2.91
N GLY A 109 -8.75 -6.43 -2.79
CA GLY A 109 -9.63 -6.65 -3.93
C GLY A 109 -9.65 -5.48 -4.91
N LEU A 110 -9.78 -4.26 -4.40
CA LEU A 110 -9.79 -3.05 -5.22
C LEU A 110 -8.40 -2.79 -5.84
N LEU A 111 -7.34 -2.99 -5.07
CA LEU A 111 -5.97 -2.80 -5.54
C LEU A 111 -5.63 -3.77 -6.68
N SER A 112 -6.02 -5.04 -6.52
CA SER A 112 -5.86 -6.07 -7.55
C SER A 112 -6.63 -5.73 -8.83
N LEU A 113 -7.84 -5.15 -8.72
CA LEU A 113 -8.60 -4.71 -9.89
C LEU A 113 -7.90 -3.57 -10.63
N VAL A 114 -7.39 -2.58 -9.90
CA VAL A 114 -6.63 -1.48 -10.48
C VAL A 114 -5.36 -2.01 -11.18
N ALA A 115 -4.63 -2.92 -10.52
CA ALA A 115 -3.44 -3.54 -11.10
C ALA A 115 -3.78 -4.29 -12.41
N ASN A 116 -4.82 -5.11 -12.40
CA ASN A 116 -5.25 -5.85 -13.59
C ASN A 116 -5.68 -4.90 -14.73
N GLU A 117 -6.38 -3.81 -14.42
CA GLU A 117 -6.80 -2.84 -15.42
C GLU A 117 -5.62 -2.12 -16.07
N ILE A 118 -4.55 -1.85 -15.30
CA ILE A 118 -3.29 -1.28 -15.80
C ILE A 118 -2.55 -2.31 -16.66
N GLU A 119 -2.50 -3.56 -16.23
CA GLU A 119 -1.82 -4.63 -16.97
C GLU A 119 -2.53 -5.01 -18.27
N GLU A 120 -3.86 -4.89 -18.34
CA GLU A 120 -4.62 -5.04 -19.59
C GLU A 120 -4.19 -4.01 -20.66
N GLU A 121 -3.63 -2.86 -20.26
CA GLU A 121 -3.06 -1.84 -21.16
C GLU A 121 -1.61 -2.11 -21.58
N GLY A 122 -1.04 -3.23 -21.16
CA GLY A 122 0.35 -3.58 -21.46
C GLY A 122 1.38 -2.89 -20.57
N ILE A 123 0.95 -2.24 -19.49
CA ILE A 123 1.82 -1.57 -18.52
C ILE A 123 2.07 -2.53 -17.36
N LYS A 124 3.33 -2.77 -17.02
CA LYS A 124 3.70 -3.72 -15.96
C LYS A 124 3.53 -3.11 -14.57
N VAL A 125 2.72 -3.72 -13.71
CA VAL A 125 2.66 -3.36 -12.29
C VAL A 125 3.76 -4.08 -11.53
N ILE A 126 4.57 -3.33 -10.78
CA ILE A 126 5.69 -3.86 -9.99
C ILE A 126 5.52 -3.52 -8.52
N GLY A 127 6.06 -4.39 -7.66
CA GLY A 127 6.09 -4.15 -6.21
C GLY A 127 7.13 -3.08 -5.85
N ILE A 128 6.86 -2.36 -4.76
CA ILE A 128 7.76 -1.32 -4.26
C ILE A 128 9.14 -1.88 -3.87
N GLU A 129 9.19 -3.14 -3.45
CA GLU A 129 10.42 -3.86 -3.11
C GLU A 129 11.38 -4.02 -4.30
N GLN A 130 10.88 -3.98 -5.54
CA GLN A 130 11.73 -4.03 -6.74
C GLN A 130 12.45 -2.71 -7.00
N ILE A 131 11.96 -1.64 -6.39
CA ILE A 131 12.51 -0.29 -6.56
C ILE A 131 13.33 0.11 -5.34
N LEU A 132 12.81 -0.15 -4.14
CA LEU A 132 13.43 0.23 -2.87
C LEU A 132 13.96 -1.00 -2.13
N SER A 133 14.93 -1.70 -2.70
CA SER A 133 15.57 -2.84 -2.04
C SER A 133 16.20 -2.48 -0.68
N GLU A 134 16.55 -1.22 -0.47
CA GLU A 134 17.12 -0.72 0.79
C GLU A 134 16.04 -0.44 1.87
N VAL A 135 14.76 -0.30 1.47
CA VAL A 135 13.64 -0.07 2.40
C VAL A 135 13.09 -1.37 2.98
N LEU A 136 13.44 -2.50 2.38
CA LEU A 136 13.06 -3.80 2.92
C LEU A 136 13.75 -4.05 4.25
N THR A 137 12.96 -4.40 5.25
CA THR A 137 13.46 -4.85 6.54
C THR A 137 14.36 -6.07 6.36
N LYS A 138 15.63 -5.97 6.78
CA LYS A 138 16.55 -7.10 6.76
C LYS A 138 16.10 -8.14 7.77
N GLU A 139 16.31 -9.41 7.43
CA GLU A 139 16.07 -10.50 8.37
C GLU A 139 16.98 -10.38 9.60
N GLY A 140 16.42 -10.59 10.78
CA GLY A 140 17.15 -10.61 12.05
C GLY A 140 16.80 -9.46 13.00
N LEU A 141 17.58 -9.32 14.05
CA LEU A 141 17.43 -8.28 15.06
C LEU A 141 18.01 -6.97 14.53
N LEU A 142 17.15 -5.98 14.30
CA LEU A 142 17.55 -4.67 13.79
C LEU A 142 17.87 -3.67 14.90
N ALA A 143 17.16 -3.75 16.03
CA ALA A 143 17.34 -2.86 17.18
C ALA A 143 16.74 -3.49 18.45
N GLY A 144 17.16 -2.99 19.61
CA GLY A 144 16.67 -3.43 20.91
C GLY A 144 17.27 -4.75 21.40
N PRO A 145 16.79 -5.27 22.54
CA PRO A 145 17.24 -6.53 23.08
C PRO A 145 16.72 -7.71 22.26
N ALA A 146 17.44 -8.83 22.28
CA ALA A 146 16.98 -10.06 21.64
C ALA A 146 15.65 -10.51 22.23
N PRO A 147 14.69 -10.97 21.38
CA PRO A 147 13.40 -11.45 21.85
C PRO A 147 13.58 -12.63 22.83
N THR A 148 12.87 -12.56 23.94
CA THR A 148 12.82 -13.69 24.92
C THR A 148 11.98 -14.83 24.35
N LYS A 149 11.97 -15.96 25.04
CA LYS A 149 11.13 -17.10 24.67
C LYS A 149 9.64 -16.73 24.63
N ILE A 150 9.18 -15.91 25.58
CA ILE A 150 7.77 -15.47 25.65
C ILE A 150 7.42 -14.66 24.38
N PHE A 151 8.28 -13.74 23.96
CA PHE A 151 8.05 -13.00 22.72
C PHE A 151 8.03 -13.89 21.47
N TRP A 152 8.90 -14.89 21.42
CA TRP A 152 8.88 -15.87 20.33
C TRP A 152 7.60 -16.71 20.29
N ASP A 153 7.05 -17.05 21.44
CA ASP A 153 5.79 -17.78 21.53
C ASP A 153 4.62 -16.88 21.09
N ASP A 154 4.65 -15.59 21.45
CA ASP A 154 3.66 -14.59 20.98
C ASP A 154 3.75 -14.35 19.46
N ILE A 155 4.96 -14.23 18.90
CA ILE A 155 5.18 -14.11 17.45
C ILE A 155 4.58 -15.33 16.72
N LYS A 156 4.87 -16.54 17.17
CA LYS A 156 4.31 -17.76 16.59
C LYS A 156 2.78 -17.79 16.67
N ARG A 157 2.23 -17.36 17.82
CA ARG A 157 0.78 -17.25 18.00
C ARG A 157 0.17 -16.27 17.01
N GLY A 158 0.77 -15.08 16.87
CA GLY A 158 0.34 -14.04 15.93
C GLY A 158 0.37 -14.53 14.48
N LEU A 159 1.49 -15.09 14.04
CA LEU A 159 1.63 -15.66 12.70
C LEU A 159 0.62 -16.77 12.41
N HIS A 160 0.36 -17.64 13.39
CA HIS A 160 -0.64 -18.69 13.24
C HIS A 160 -2.04 -18.12 13.00
N VAL A 161 -2.42 -17.07 13.72
CA VAL A 161 -3.72 -16.40 13.54
C VAL A 161 -3.79 -15.68 12.19
N LEU A 162 -2.77 -14.88 11.86
CA LEU A 162 -2.72 -14.15 10.58
C LEU A 162 -2.77 -15.08 9.38
N ASN A 163 -2.06 -16.20 9.41
CA ASN A 163 -2.11 -17.20 8.32
C ASN A 163 -3.49 -17.80 8.10
N ARG A 164 -4.33 -17.85 9.14
CA ARG A 164 -5.72 -18.32 9.02
C ARG A 164 -6.68 -17.23 8.58
N LEU A 165 -6.40 -15.99 8.94
CA LEU A 165 -7.21 -14.84 8.55
C LEU A 165 -6.86 -14.28 7.16
N GLY A 166 -5.62 -14.49 6.70
CA GLY A 166 -5.17 -14.02 5.40
C GLY A 166 -6.13 -14.33 4.24
N PRO A 167 -6.64 -15.57 4.12
CA PRO A 167 -7.62 -15.89 3.09
C PRO A 167 -8.95 -15.14 3.19
N CYS A 168 -9.25 -14.55 4.37
CA CYS A 168 -10.45 -13.76 4.60
C CYS A 168 -10.27 -12.28 4.23
N ASP A 169 -9.02 -11.86 3.94
CA ASP A 169 -8.68 -10.48 3.53
C ASP A 169 -9.24 -9.41 4.48
N VAL A 170 -9.06 -9.61 5.80
CA VAL A 170 -9.58 -8.71 6.85
C VAL A 170 -8.57 -7.64 7.22
N GLY A 171 -7.28 -8.02 7.34
CA GLY A 171 -6.18 -7.16 7.74
C GLY A 171 -4.89 -7.97 7.86
N GLN A 172 -3.76 -7.28 8.03
CA GLN A 172 -2.43 -7.89 7.96
C GLN A 172 -1.60 -7.74 9.23
N SER A 173 -2.15 -7.13 10.26
CA SER A 173 -1.43 -6.86 11.51
C SER A 173 -2.19 -7.43 12.72
N ILE A 174 -1.41 -7.85 13.74
CA ILE A 174 -1.93 -8.41 14.97
C ILE A 174 -1.04 -8.03 16.14
N ALA A 175 -1.66 -7.77 17.29
CA ALA A 175 -0.97 -7.58 18.55
C ALA A 175 -1.25 -8.76 19.49
N VAL A 176 -0.19 -9.34 20.05
CA VAL A 176 -0.26 -10.48 20.97
C VAL A 176 0.53 -10.15 22.22
N GLN A 177 0.02 -10.49 23.38
CA GLN A 177 0.69 -10.39 24.67
C GLN A 177 0.45 -11.66 25.47
N GLU A 178 1.52 -12.36 25.83
CA GLU A 178 1.47 -13.59 26.64
C GLU A 178 0.43 -14.61 26.15
N GLY A 179 0.47 -14.90 24.85
CA GLY A 179 -0.42 -15.86 24.18
C GLY A 179 -1.83 -15.34 23.93
N VAL A 180 -2.18 -14.13 24.42
CA VAL A 180 -3.49 -13.51 24.22
C VAL A 180 -3.45 -12.52 23.05
N VAL A 181 -4.34 -12.68 22.10
CA VAL A 181 -4.54 -11.72 21.02
C VAL A 181 -5.25 -10.49 21.59
N LEU A 182 -4.58 -9.33 21.59
CA LEU A 182 -5.15 -8.07 22.06
C LEU A 182 -5.95 -7.37 20.97
N ALA A 183 -5.43 -7.38 19.74
CA ALA A 183 -6.07 -6.72 18.62
C ALA A 183 -5.67 -7.38 17.30
N ILE A 184 -6.57 -7.34 16.34
CA ILE A 184 -6.35 -7.69 14.94
C ILE A 184 -6.77 -6.48 14.13
N GLU A 185 -5.95 -6.12 13.15
CA GLU A 185 -6.27 -5.05 12.22
C GLU A 185 -7.49 -5.41 11.37
N ALA A 186 -8.34 -4.43 11.16
CA ALA A 186 -9.45 -4.49 10.24
C ALA A 186 -9.50 -3.17 9.44
N ILE A 187 -10.67 -2.61 9.22
CA ILE A 187 -10.87 -1.40 8.41
C ILE A 187 -10.19 -0.14 9.00
N GLU A 188 -9.89 -0.16 10.31
CA GLU A 188 -9.25 0.98 11.00
C GLU A 188 -7.81 1.22 10.58
N GLY A 189 -7.11 0.21 10.02
CA GLY A 189 -5.70 0.28 9.67
C GLY A 189 -4.74 0.02 10.84
N THR A 190 -3.47 -0.17 10.52
CA THR A 190 -2.43 -0.64 11.46
C THR A 190 -2.22 0.33 12.63
N ASP A 191 -2.15 1.63 12.39
CA ASP A 191 -1.84 2.62 13.43
C ASP A 191 -2.93 2.64 14.50
N GLN A 192 -4.19 2.70 14.12
CA GLN A 192 -5.32 2.67 15.06
C GLN A 192 -5.43 1.31 15.78
N MET A 193 -5.11 0.22 15.10
CA MET A 193 -5.03 -1.10 15.73
C MET A 193 -3.96 -1.11 16.83
N ILE A 194 -2.78 -0.53 16.59
CA ILE A 194 -1.70 -0.43 17.58
C ILE A 194 -2.13 0.41 18.78
N GLU A 195 -2.75 1.56 18.56
CA GLU A 195 -3.27 2.41 19.63
C GLU A 195 -4.32 1.66 20.49
N ARG A 196 -5.24 0.96 19.83
CA ARG A 196 -6.25 0.14 20.51
C ARG A 196 -5.61 -0.99 21.30
N ALA A 197 -4.62 -1.69 20.74
CA ALA A 197 -3.87 -2.73 21.44
C ALA A 197 -3.16 -2.18 22.67
N GLY A 198 -2.56 -0.98 22.57
CA GLY A 198 -1.93 -0.28 23.69
C GLY A 198 -2.88 -0.05 24.86
N SER A 199 -4.14 0.34 24.59
CA SER A 199 -5.17 0.53 25.61
C SER A 199 -5.64 -0.77 26.29
N LEU A 200 -5.43 -1.91 25.62
CA LEU A 200 -5.82 -3.25 26.09
C LEU A 200 -4.66 -4.02 26.74
N GLN A 201 -3.49 -3.38 26.85
CA GLN A 201 -2.34 -4.00 27.52
C GLN A 201 -2.72 -4.49 28.91
N ARG A 202 -2.37 -5.75 29.15
CA ARG A 202 -2.57 -6.34 30.49
C ARG A 202 -1.38 -5.93 31.35
N ASN A 203 -1.69 -5.41 32.54
CA ASN A 203 -0.67 -5.17 33.56
C ASN A 203 -0.10 -6.51 33.99
N VAL A 204 0.98 -6.93 33.34
CA VAL A 204 1.72 -8.08 33.77
C VAL A 204 2.79 -7.55 34.71
N SER A 205 2.71 -7.95 35.96
CA SER A 205 3.82 -7.79 36.91
C SER A 205 4.99 -8.63 36.40
N GLY A 206 5.76 -8.04 35.48
CA GLY A 206 7.04 -8.60 35.10
C GLY A 206 8.04 -8.36 36.23
N PRO A 207 9.03 -9.23 36.41
CA PRO A 207 10.13 -8.99 37.32
C PRO A 207 10.92 -7.73 36.94
#